data_0d0c1724825bc5d2af6577f4ee987c63
#
_entry.id   0d0c1724825bc5d2af6577f4ee987c63
#
_cell.length_a   1.000
_cell.length_b   1.000
_cell.length_c   1.000
_cell.angle_alpha   90.00
_cell.angle_beta   90.00
_cell.angle_gamma   90.00
#
_symmetry.space_group_name_H-M   'P 1'
#
loop_
_entity.id
_entity.type
_entity.pdbx_description
1 polymer ?
#
loop_
_entity_poly.entity_id
_entity_poly.type
_entity_poly.pdbx_seq_one_letter_code
_entity_poly.pdbx_strand_id
1 'polypeptide(L)'
;STFNLQPSTFIMKILFLFLDGIGLGENNPEINPFARANMPYLESLLKGRKLLRESAPVDSESAALFSINPRLGVNGAPQSATGQAVLLTGINIPAEIGYHYGPKPNPEVAQYLDGKTLFAKTVQAGKTAALLNAYPPRYFEGIDSGKRLYSAIPLALTNAGLPLFTHEDYFAGKALSADFTGKGWHEFLNFPEAPIFETEEAGKRLADLARQYDFSFFEYWASDYAGHKQDMGSAVRQMERFDSVLKGLLEHWDSNDLVLLTSDHGNMEDLSTRKHTEADVPLLLFGEKSIRDEFGKDIRDLTGIAPAIEKGLGIRN
;
A
#
# COMPACT_ATOMS: atom_id res chain seq x y z
N SER A 1 36.67 -29.83 -10.16
CA SER A 1 35.63 -29.59 -9.15
C SER A 1 34.96 -28.26 -9.46
N THR A 2 33.86 -28.29 -10.20
CA THR A 2 33.01 -27.12 -10.44
C THR A 2 32.16 -26.90 -9.19
N PHE A 3 32.48 -25.87 -8.43
CA PHE A 3 31.61 -25.37 -7.38
C PHE A 3 30.33 -24.81 -8.03
N ASN A 4 29.25 -25.57 -7.93
CA ASN A 4 27.90 -25.12 -8.24
C ASN A 4 27.49 -24.18 -7.10
N LEU A 5 27.72 -22.87 -7.26
CA LEU A 5 27.11 -21.86 -6.43
C LEU A 5 25.61 -21.89 -6.76
N GLN A 6 24.84 -22.60 -5.97
CA GLN A 6 23.38 -22.38 -5.92
C GLN A 6 23.19 -20.88 -5.61
N PRO A 7 22.35 -20.17 -6.37
CA PRO A 7 22.02 -18.81 -5.98
C PRO A 7 21.41 -18.90 -4.58
N SER A 8 22.04 -18.23 -3.60
CA SER A 8 21.46 -18.05 -2.28
C SER A 8 20.13 -17.34 -2.51
N THR A 9 19.03 -18.02 -2.29
CA THR A 9 17.72 -17.41 -2.22
C THR A 9 17.77 -16.48 -1.01
N PHE A 10 18.10 -15.22 -1.23
CA PHE A 10 17.94 -14.18 -0.22
C PHE A 10 16.45 -14.10 0.09
N ILE A 11 16.07 -14.62 1.23
CA ILE A 11 14.72 -14.44 1.76
C ILE A 11 14.71 -13.05 2.36
N MET A 12 14.13 -12.10 1.66
CA MET A 12 13.97 -10.73 2.15
C MET A 12 12.63 -10.56 2.85
N LYS A 13 12.55 -9.61 3.77
CA LYS A 13 11.28 -9.12 4.30
C LYS A 13 10.70 -8.07 3.37
N ILE A 14 9.39 -8.04 3.27
CA ILE A 14 8.70 -7.10 2.38
C ILE A 14 7.63 -6.34 3.15
N LEU A 15 7.73 -5.00 3.14
CA LEU A 15 6.65 -4.11 3.54
C LEU A 15 5.91 -3.61 2.30
N PHE A 16 4.64 -3.94 2.19
CA PHE A 16 3.73 -3.35 1.22
C PHE A 16 3.03 -2.13 1.84
N LEU A 17 3.46 -0.95 1.45
CA LEU A 17 2.86 0.32 1.84
C LEU A 17 1.83 0.71 0.79
N PHE A 18 0.56 0.47 1.08
CA PHE A 18 -0.54 0.74 0.17
C PHE A 18 -1.17 2.10 0.46
N LEU A 19 -1.22 2.96 -0.55
CA LEU A 19 -1.90 4.25 -0.48
C LEU A 19 -3.08 4.23 -1.45
N ASP A 20 -4.29 4.25 -0.92
CA ASP A 20 -5.53 4.18 -1.69
C ASP A 20 -5.74 5.44 -2.55
N GLY A 21 -6.12 5.27 -3.81
CA GLY A 21 -6.52 6.36 -4.68
C GLY A 21 -5.41 7.34 -5.08
N ILE A 22 -4.19 6.84 -5.36
CA ILE A 22 -3.07 7.68 -5.80
C ILE A 22 -2.64 7.33 -7.22
N GLY A 23 -2.86 8.27 -8.14
CA GLY A 23 -2.37 8.21 -9.51
C GLY A 23 -1.14 9.10 -9.75
N LEU A 24 -0.51 8.90 -10.89
CA LEU A 24 0.53 9.79 -11.42
C LEU A 24 -0.14 10.88 -12.28
N GLY A 25 -0.36 12.04 -11.68
CA GLY A 25 -1.01 13.18 -12.32
C GLY A 25 -0.06 14.11 -13.04
N GLU A 26 -0.64 15.18 -13.60
CA GLU A 26 0.09 16.24 -14.29
C GLU A 26 0.73 17.23 -13.29
N ASN A 27 1.73 17.96 -13.74
CA ASN A 27 2.34 19.05 -12.98
C ASN A 27 1.44 20.30 -12.97
N ASN A 28 0.29 20.17 -12.34
CA ASN A 28 -0.67 21.26 -12.19
C ASN A 28 -1.04 21.44 -10.70
N PRO A 29 -0.43 22.42 -10.00
CA PRO A 29 -0.65 22.64 -8.58
C PRO A 29 -2.06 23.12 -8.21
N GLU A 30 -2.90 23.49 -9.19
CA GLU A 30 -4.29 23.89 -8.94
C GLU A 30 -5.20 22.68 -8.68
N ILE A 31 -4.86 21.53 -9.26
CA ILE A 31 -5.69 20.31 -9.14
C ILE A 31 -4.93 19.13 -8.55
N ASN A 32 -3.61 19.10 -8.63
CA ASN A 32 -2.78 17.98 -8.19
C ASN A 32 -2.03 18.31 -6.90
N PRO A 33 -2.40 17.72 -5.75
CA PRO A 33 -1.69 17.88 -4.49
C PRO A 33 -0.21 17.52 -4.55
N PHE A 34 0.19 16.52 -5.35
CA PHE A 34 1.60 16.12 -5.50
C PHE A 34 2.43 17.17 -6.24
N ALA A 35 1.82 17.94 -7.14
CA ALA A 35 2.49 19.08 -7.77
C ALA A 35 2.69 20.25 -6.77
N ARG A 36 1.78 20.37 -5.78
CA ARG A 36 1.74 21.46 -4.81
C ARG A 36 2.50 21.18 -3.52
N ALA A 37 2.39 19.98 -2.97
CA ALA A 37 2.98 19.59 -1.69
C ALA A 37 4.51 19.74 -1.70
N ASN A 38 5.06 20.08 -0.54
CA ASN A 38 6.49 20.07 -0.28
C ASN A 38 6.88 18.72 0.33
N MET A 39 7.48 17.85 -0.48
CA MET A 39 7.87 16.50 -0.11
C MET A 39 9.40 16.31 -0.27
N PRO A 40 10.22 17.05 0.49
CA PRO A 40 11.66 17.12 0.25
C PRO A 40 12.37 15.79 0.39
N TYR A 41 11.90 14.90 1.25
CA TYR A 41 12.53 13.60 1.43
C TYR A 41 12.28 12.70 0.20
N LEU A 42 11.02 12.54 -0.21
CA LEU A 42 10.68 11.77 -1.41
C LEU A 42 11.32 12.38 -2.67
N GLU A 43 11.30 13.70 -2.82
CA GLU A 43 11.97 14.38 -3.93
C GLU A 43 13.46 14.09 -3.96
N SER A 44 14.15 14.05 -2.81
CA SER A 44 15.57 13.69 -2.73
C SER A 44 15.83 12.27 -3.23
N LEU A 45 14.95 11.31 -2.91
CA LEU A 45 15.02 9.94 -3.39
C LEU A 45 14.74 9.83 -4.90
N LEU A 46 13.97 10.74 -5.47
CA LEU A 46 13.59 10.81 -6.88
C LEU A 46 14.45 11.77 -7.72
N LYS A 47 15.70 12.04 -7.31
CA LYS A 47 16.63 12.95 -8.01
C LYS A 47 16.08 14.39 -8.17
N GLY A 48 15.41 14.89 -7.15
CA GLY A 48 14.79 16.23 -7.13
C GLY A 48 13.46 16.31 -7.88
N ARG A 49 12.84 15.21 -8.25
CA ARG A 49 11.57 15.18 -8.97
C ARG A 49 10.40 14.92 -8.02
N LYS A 50 9.28 15.57 -8.28
CA LYS A 50 8.01 15.32 -7.60
C LYS A 50 7.38 14.00 -8.07
N LEU A 51 6.43 13.45 -7.31
CA LEU A 51 5.67 12.26 -7.70
C LEU A 51 4.61 12.60 -8.75
N LEU A 52 5.02 12.67 -10.00
CA LEU A 52 4.21 13.10 -11.15
C LEU A 52 4.36 12.12 -12.31
N ARG A 53 3.42 12.18 -13.27
CA ARG A 53 3.45 11.36 -14.50
C ARG A 53 4.76 11.53 -15.26
N GLU A 54 5.20 12.76 -15.44
CA GLU A 54 6.44 13.08 -16.18
C GLU A 54 7.72 12.65 -15.47
N SER A 55 7.62 12.33 -14.17
CA SER A 55 8.78 11.89 -13.39
C SER A 55 9.13 10.43 -13.59
N ALA A 56 8.17 9.59 -13.93
CA ALA A 56 8.39 8.17 -14.14
C ALA A 56 8.92 7.88 -15.57
N PRO A 57 9.90 6.98 -15.74
CA PRO A 57 10.59 6.26 -14.67
C PRO A 57 11.71 7.05 -13.99
N VAL A 58 12.00 6.73 -12.74
CA VAL A 58 13.23 7.14 -12.04
C VAL A 58 13.93 5.90 -11.50
N ASP A 59 15.24 5.85 -11.64
CA ASP A 59 16.13 4.92 -10.93
C ASP A 59 17.24 5.73 -10.29
N SER A 60 17.28 5.76 -8.95
CA SER A 60 18.30 6.46 -8.16
C SER A 60 19.12 5.45 -7.35
N GLU A 61 20.05 5.93 -6.52
CA GLU A 61 20.80 5.08 -5.58
C GLU A 61 19.85 4.41 -4.56
N SER A 62 18.79 5.10 -4.12
CA SER A 62 17.97 4.70 -2.98
C SER A 62 16.54 4.32 -3.34
N ALA A 63 16.06 4.64 -4.53
CA ALA A 63 14.67 4.41 -4.94
C ALA A 63 14.54 4.13 -6.44
N ALA A 64 13.49 3.40 -6.80
CA ALA A 64 13.01 3.31 -8.18
C ALA A 64 11.52 3.69 -8.23
N LEU A 65 11.14 4.48 -9.24
CA LEU A 65 9.75 4.83 -9.54
C LEU A 65 9.39 4.30 -10.93
N PHE A 66 8.31 3.54 -10.99
CA PHE A 66 7.70 3.09 -12.24
C PHE A 66 6.25 3.58 -12.30
N SER A 67 5.75 3.73 -13.53
CA SER A 67 4.33 3.95 -13.83
C SER A 67 3.73 2.62 -14.22
N ILE A 68 2.68 2.17 -13.51
CA ILE A 68 2.00 0.90 -13.78
C ILE A 68 0.52 1.10 -14.02
N ASN A 69 -0.05 0.27 -14.90
CA ASN A 69 -1.42 0.44 -15.40
C ASN A 69 -2.47 -0.21 -14.48
N PRO A 70 -3.40 0.56 -13.87
CA PRO A 70 -4.48 -0.01 -13.04
C PRO A 70 -5.74 -0.39 -13.84
N ARG A 71 -5.84 -0.01 -15.13
CA ARG A 71 -7.04 -0.24 -15.97
C ARG A 71 -7.16 -1.68 -16.44
N LEU A 72 -6.05 -2.42 -16.53
CA LEU A 72 -6.01 -3.87 -16.77
C LEU A 72 -6.74 -4.33 -18.06
N GLY A 73 -6.84 -3.43 -19.06
CA GLY A 73 -7.51 -3.71 -20.33
C GLY A 73 -9.04 -3.74 -20.26
N VAL A 74 -9.64 -3.28 -19.16
CA VAL A 74 -11.09 -3.24 -18.96
C VAL A 74 -11.61 -1.81 -19.02
N ASN A 75 -12.75 -1.58 -19.64
CA ASN A 75 -13.37 -0.26 -19.75
C ASN A 75 -13.87 0.26 -18.39
N GLY A 76 -13.77 1.56 -18.20
CA GLY A 76 -14.21 2.27 -16.98
C GLY A 76 -13.04 2.58 -16.04
N ALA A 77 -13.30 3.49 -15.11
CA ALA A 77 -12.31 3.86 -14.12
C ALA A 77 -12.06 2.70 -13.14
N PRO A 78 -10.79 2.39 -12.82
CA PRO A 78 -10.45 1.38 -11.82
C PRO A 78 -11.13 1.65 -10.48
N GLN A 79 -11.41 0.58 -9.72
CA GLN A 79 -12.17 0.62 -8.48
C GLN A 79 -11.50 -0.19 -7.37
N SER A 80 -11.65 0.24 -6.11
CA SER A 80 -10.91 -0.27 -4.95
C SER A 80 -11.06 -1.79 -4.75
N ALA A 81 -12.29 -2.35 -4.78
CA ALA A 81 -12.45 -3.78 -4.49
C ALA A 81 -11.72 -4.67 -5.49
N THR A 82 -11.83 -4.36 -6.79
CA THR A 82 -11.13 -5.12 -7.84
C THR A 82 -9.64 -4.82 -7.86
N GLY A 83 -9.22 -3.55 -7.74
CA GLY A 83 -7.82 -3.17 -7.78
C GLY A 83 -7.02 -3.76 -6.61
N GLN A 84 -7.54 -3.65 -5.37
CA GLN A 84 -6.93 -4.26 -4.19
C GLN A 84 -6.87 -5.79 -4.30
N ALA A 85 -7.93 -6.42 -4.84
CA ALA A 85 -7.92 -7.87 -5.05
C ALA A 85 -6.86 -8.30 -6.07
N VAL A 86 -6.64 -7.52 -7.14
CA VAL A 86 -5.56 -7.76 -8.11
C VAL A 86 -4.19 -7.64 -7.45
N LEU A 87 -3.95 -6.58 -6.66
CA LEU A 87 -2.70 -6.38 -5.93
C LEU A 87 -2.38 -7.54 -4.98
N LEU A 88 -3.42 -8.16 -4.39
CA LEU A 88 -3.26 -9.26 -3.44
C LEU A 88 -3.12 -10.64 -4.09
N THR A 89 -3.57 -10.81 -5.34
CA THR A 89 -3.64 -12.14 -5.97
C THR A 89 -2.79 -12.28 -7.23
N GLY A 90 -2.52 -11.16 -7.94
CA GLY A 90 -1.93 -11.16 -9.28
C GLY A 90 -2.89 -11.58 -10.39
N ILE A 91 -4.16 -11.84 -10.08
CA ILE A 91 -5.19 -12.23 -11.05
C ILE A 91 -5.85 -10.98 -11.61
N ASN A 92 -6.04 -10.89 -12.92
CA ASN A 92 -6.77 -9.78 -13.54
C ASN A 92 -8.29 -9.93 -13.32
N ILE A 93 -8.72 -9.67 -12.09
CA ILE A 93 -10.11 -9.86 -11.66
C ILE A 93 -11.10 -9.01 -12.47
N PRO A 94 -10.83 -7.71 -12.79
CA PRO A 94 -11.72 -6.95 -13.67
C PRO A 94 -11.96 -7.62 -15.03
N ALA A 95 -10.95 -8.26 -15.62
CA ALA A 95 -11.11 -8.98 -16.87
C ALA A 95 -11.92 -10.27 -16.70
N GLU A 96 -11.75 -10.98 -15.58
CA GLU A 96 -12.49 -12.21 -15.27
C GLU A 96 -14.00 -11.94 -15.08
N ILE A 97 -14.35 -10.81 -14.39
CA ILE A 97 -15.75 -10.48 -14.12
C ILE A 97 -16.35 -9.52 -15.17
N GLY A 98 -15.52 -8.92 -16.03
CA GLY A 98 -15.95 -8.04 -17.14
C GLY A 98 -16.06 -6.55 -16.77
N TYR A 99 -15.77 -6.14 -15.54
CA TYR A 99 -15.89 -4.73 -15.07
C TYR A 99 -15.03 -4.41 -13.87
N HIS A 100 -14.77 -3.12 -13.62
CA HIS A 100 -14.20 -2.63 -12.37
C HIS A 100 -15.29 -2.49 -11.31
N TYR A 101 -15.00 -2.92 -10.07
CA TYR A 101 -15.98 -2.90 -8.98
C TYR A 101 -15.39 -2.36 -7.66
N GLY A 102 -16.17 -1.58 -6.93
CA GLY A 102 -15.84 -1.00 -5.62
C GLY A 102 -17.08 -0.42 -4.94
N PRO A 103 -16.94 0.13 -3.71
CA PRO A 103 -15.70 0.16 -2.91
C PRO A 103 -15.38 -1.14 -2.15
N LYS A 104 -16.36 -2.03 -1.94
CA LYS A 104 -16.19 -3.29 -1.18
C LYS A 104 -16.48 -4.49 -2.06
N PRO A 105 -15.78 -5.63 -1.82
CA PRO A 105 -15.99 -6.82 -2.62
C PRO A 105 -17.47 -7.27 -2.63
N ASN A 106 -18.01 -7.49 -3.83
CA ASN A 106 -19.21 -8.27 -4.02
C ASN A 106 -18.85 -9.77 -4.01
N PRO A 107 -19.82 -10.70 -4.08
CA PRO A 107 -19.53 -12.14 -4.10
C PRO A 107 -18.60 -12.57 -5.24
N GLU A 108 -18.67 -11.93 -6.41
CA GLU A 108 -17.81 -12.24 -7.57
C GLU A 108 -16.34 -11.86 -7.33
N VAL A 109 -16.07 -10.75 -6.62
CA VAL A 109 -14.71 -10.37 -6.23
C VAL A 109 -14.24 -11.16 -5.02
N ALA A 110 -15.13 -11.37 -4.02
CA ALA A 110 -14.78 -12.01 -2.76
C ALA A 110 -14.24 -13.44 -2.92
N GLN A 111 -14.72 -14.20 -3.91
CA GLN A 111 -14.23 -15.57 -4.18
C GLN A 111 -12.74 -15.63 -4.55
N TYR A 112 -12.16 -14.55 -5.07
CA TYR A 112 -10.72 -14.47 -5.37
C TYR A 112 -9.88 -14.16 -4.14
N LEU A 113 -10.51 -13.64 -3.07
CA LEU A 113 -9.84 -13.30 -1.82
C LEU A 113 -9.77 -14.47 -0.82
N ASP A 114 -10.17 -15.65 -1.24
CA ASP A 114 -10.10 -16.88 -0.45
C ASP A 114 -8.96 -17.78 -0.96
N GLY A 115 -7.97 -18.04 -0.10
CA GLY A 115 -6.87 -18.99 -0.30
C GLY A 115 -5.82 -18.64 -1.37
N LYS A 116 -6.03 -17.57 -2.17
CA LYS A 116 -5.16 -17.21 -3.31
C LYS A 116 -4.37 -15.92 -3.09
N THR A 117 -4.56 -15.27 -1.96
CA THR A 117 -3.96 -13.95 -1.68
C THR A 117 -2.53 -14.08 -1.16
N LEU A 118 -1.78 -12.99 -1.23
CA LEU A 118 -0.44 -12.88 -0.64
C LEU A 118 -0.41 -13.33 0.82
N PHE A 119 -1.42 -12.96 1.63
CA PHE A 119 -1.53 -13.40 3.02
C PHE A 119 -1.65 -14.92 3.10
N ALA A 120 -2.59 -15.51 2.35
CA ALA A 120 -2.81 -16.96 2.37
C ALA A 120 -1.58 -17.75 1.88
N LYS A 121 -0.96 -17.33 0.78
CA LYS A 121 0.24 -17.95 0.23
C LYS A 121 1.44 -17.84 1.16
N THR A 122 1.59 -16.69 1.84
CA THR A 122 2.66 -16.50 2.84
C THR A 122 2.50 -17.47 4.00
N VAL A 123 1.28 -17.61 4.56
CA VAL A 123 0.99 -18.57 5.65
C VAL A 123 1.16 -20.00 5.19
N GLN A 124 0.67 -20.36 4.00
CA GLN A 124 0.83 -21.70 3.41
C GLN A 124 2.29 -22.09 3.20
N ALA A 125 3.16 -21.11 2.95
CA ALA A 125 4.60 -21.31 2.84
C ALA A 125 5.32 -21.38 4.21
N GLY A 126 4.59 -21.37 5.32
CA GLY A 126 5.15 -21.40 6.67
C GLY A 126 5.83 -20.10 7.10
N LYS A 127 5.48 -19.00 6.45
CA LYS A 127 6.01 -17.65 6.74
C LYS A 127 5.01 -16.80 7.50
N THR A 128 5.50 -15.72 8.09
CA THR A 128 4.70 -14.78 8.90
C THR A 128 4.20 -13.62 8.06
N ALA A 129 2.92 -13.25 8.27
CA ALA A 129 2.32 -12.08 7.62
C ALA A 129 1.42 -11.29 8.57
N ALA A 130 1.30 -9.98 8.34
CA ALA A 130 0.39 -9.13 9.10
C ALA A 130 -0.11 -7.92 8.29
N LEU A 131 -1.31 -7.46 8.60
CA LEU A 131 -1.81 -6.12 8.28
C LEU A 131 -1.60 -5.26 9.52
N LEU A 132 -0.70 -4.28 9.43
CA LEU A 132 -0.20 -3.52 10.58
C LEU A 132 -1.14 -2.43 11.09
N ASN A 133 -2.29 -2.26 10.44
CA ASN A 133 -3.33 -1.32 10.84
C ASN A 133 -4.13 -1.84 12.04
N ALA A 134 -4.38 -0.95 13.01
CA ALA A 134 -5.30 -1.23 14.12
C ALA A 134 -6.73 -0.75 13.80
N TYR A 135 -7.71 -1.49 14.28
CA TYR A 135 -9.12 -1.22 14.08
C TYR A 135 -9.83 -0.95 15.41
N PRO A 136 -10.75 0.06 15.48
CA PRO A 136 -11.47 0.38 16.68
C PRO A 136 -12.62 -0.63 16.95
N PRO A 137 -13.10 -0.76 18.20
CA PRO A 137 -14.17 -1.69 18.56
C PRO A 137 -15.40 -1.59 17.66
N ARG A 138 -15.85 -0.39 17.34
CA ARG A 138 -17.00 -0.16 16.45
C ARG A 138 -16.84 -0.76 15.04
N TYR A 139 -15.58 -1.01 14.60
CA TYR A 139 -15.34 -1.69 13.33
C TYR A 139 -15.79 -3.15 13.43
N PHE A 140 -15.33 -3.85 14.48
CA PHE A 140 -15.68 -5.25 14.72
C PHE A 140 -17.18 -5.41 15.01
N GLU A 141 -17.78 -4.56 15.84
CA GLU A 141 -19.22 -4.52 16.10
C GLU A 141 -20.02 -4.37 14.79
N GLY A 142 -19.54 -3.53 13.88
CA GLY A 142 -20.16 -3.35 12.57
C GLY A 142 -20.08 -4.61 11.71
N ILE A 143 -18.95 -5.32 11.70
CA ILE A 143 -18.77 -6.59 11.00
C ILE A 143 -19.66 -7.69 11.63
N ASP A 144 -19.59 -7.88 12.93
CA ASP A 144 -20.30 -8.95 13.65
C ASP A 144 -21.82 -8.81 13.53
N SER A 145 -22.32 -7.56 13.52
CA SER A 145 -23.75 -7.28 13.33
C SER A 145 -24.21 -7.32 11.86
N GLY A 146 -23.29 -7.54 10.90
CA GLY A 146 -23.60 -7.50 9.48
C GLY A 146 -23.89 -6.11 8.90
N LYS A 147 -23.76 -5.05 9.71
CA LYS A 147 -23.97 -3.66 9.25
C LYS A 147 -22.79 -3.13 8.44
N ARG A 148 -21.64 -3.78 8.54
CA ARG A 148 -20.42 -3.45 7.80
C ARG A 148 -19.88 -4.71 7.12
N LEU A 149 -19.41 -4.55 5.88
CA LEU A 149 -18.64 -5.57 5.17
C LEU A 149 -17.16 -5.23 5.27
N TYR A 150 -16.30 -6.24 5.25
CA TYR A 150 -14.88 -6.06 5.05
C TYR A 150 -14.59 -5.37 3.71
N SER A 151 -13.57 -4.51 3.66
CA SER A 151 -12.88 -4.17 2.42
C SER A 151 -11.97 -5.32 1.98
N ALA A 152 -11.41 -5.25 0.77
CA ALA A 152 -10.69 -6.38 0.17
C ALA A 152 -9.47 -6.81 1.00
N ILE A 153 -8.69 -5.87 1.54
CA ILE A 153 -7.46 -6.18 2.29
C ILE A 153 -7.76 -6.88 3.63
N PRO A 154 -8.64 -6.34 4.51
CA PRO A 154 -9.06 -7.06 5.72
C PRO A 154 -9.74 -8.41 5.45
N LEU A 155 -10.55 -8.51 4.38
CA LEU A 155 -11.16 -9.78 3.99
C LEU A 155 -10.11 -10.83 3.62
N ALA A 156 -9.14 -10.46 2.81
CA ALA A 156 -8.04 -11.35 2.42
C ALA A 156 -7.21 -11.82 3.61
N LEU A 157 -6.94 -10.93 4.57
CA LEU A 157 -6.21 -11.27 5.79
C LEU A 157 -6.99 -12.28 6.64
N THR A 158 -8.27 -11.99 6.91
CA THR A 158 -9.13 -12.85 7.74
C THR A 158 -9.39 -14.21 7.09
N ASN A 159 -9.55 -14.26 5.76
CA ASN A 159 -9.65 -15.51 5.00
C ASN A 159 -8.35 -16.34 5.05
N ALA A 160 -7.20 -15.72 5.26
CA ALA A 160 -5.93 -16.41 5.50
C ALA A 160 -5.77 -16.92 6.94
N GLY A 161 -6.77 -16.74 7.80
CA GLY A 161 -6.74 -17.14 9.21
C GLY A 161 -5.91 -16.21 10.11
N LEU A 162 -5.57 -15.01 9.64
CA LEU A 162 -4.79 -14.03 10.38
C LEU A 162 -5.71 -13.03 11.09
N PRO A 163 -5.39 -12.59 12.33
CA PRO A 163 -6.20 -11.62 13.04
C PRO A 163 -5.98 -10.19 12.52
N LEU A 164 -7.03 -9.38 12.60
CA LEU A 164 -6.92 -7.94 12.55
C LEU A 164 -6.47 -7.42 13.93
N PHE A 165 -5.57 -6.45 13.95
CA PHE A 165 -5.17 -5.80 15.19
C PHE A 165 -6.26 -4.88 15.73
N THR A 166 -6.40 -4.90 17.06
CA THR A 166 -7.40 -4.15 17.81
C THR A 166 -6.86 -2.82 18.33
N HIS A 167 -7.68 -2.06 19.03
CA HIS A 167 -7.24 -0.87 19.75
C HIS A 167 -6.26 -1.21 20.89
N GLU A 168 -6.47 -2.36 21.58
CA GLU A 168 -5.53 -2.82 22.59
C GLU A 168 -4.15 -3.13 22.01
N ASP A 169 -4.10 -3.72 20.81
CA ASP A 169 -2.84 -3.97 20.10
C ASP A 169 -2.14 -2.65 19.73
N TYR A 170 -2.91 -1.63 19.31
CA TYR A 170 -2.38 -0.30 19.06
C TYR A 170 -1.78 0.32 20.32
N PHE A 171 -2.50 0.27 21.43
CA PHE A 171 -2.04 0.82 22.71
C PHE A 171 -0.83 0.06 23.26
N ALA A 172 -0.74 -1.23 23.00
CA ALA A 172 0.40 -2.08 23.34
C ALA A 172 1.60 -1.93 22.37
N GLY A 173 1.49 -1.08 21.32
CA GLY A 173 2.54 -0.84 20.34
C GLY A 173 2.78 -1.98 19.35
N LYS A 174 1.77 -2.86 19.13
CA LYS A 174 1.82 -3.98 18.18
C LYS A 174 1.27 -3.64 16.79
N ALA A 175 0.64 -2.50 16.65
CA ALA A 175 0.01 -2.02 15.42
C ALA A 175 0.09 -0.49 15.35
N LEU A 176 -0.29 0.08 14.20
CA LEU A 176 -0.39 1.52 14.02
C LEU A 176 -1.81 1.96 13.63
N SER A 177 -2.10 3.23 13.94
CA SER A 177 -3.26 3.93 13.39
C SER A 177 -3.12 4.09 11.87
N ALA A 178 -4.24 4.03 11.14
CA ALA A 178 -4.26 4.25 9.69
C ALA A 178 -3.76 5.64 9.26
N ASP A 179 -3.83 6.65 10.14
CA ASP A 179 -3.25 7.98 9.93
C ASP A 179 -1.79 8.10 10.37
N PHE A 180 -1.12 6.97 10.63
CA PHE A 180 0.23 6.80 11.20
C PHE A 180 0.37 7.35 12.62
N THR A 181 -0.10 8.57 12.86
CA THR A 181 0.20 9.35 14.08
C THR A 181 -0.73 9.06 15.25
N GLY A 182 -1.90 8.50 15.03
CA GLY A 182 -2.92 8.27 16.06
C GLY A 182 -3.79 9.47 16.37
N LYS A 183 -3.58 10.62 15.75
CA LYS A 183 -4.41 11.83 15.97
C LYS A 183 -5.88 11.58 15.64
N GLY A 184 -6.16 10.81 14.60
CA GLY A 184 -7.52 10.44 14.20
C GLY A 184 -8.27 9.63 15.27
N TRP A 185 -7.58 8.91 16.15
CA TRP A 185 -8.21 8.21 17.26
C TRP A 185 -8.78 9.19 18.29
N HIS A 186 -8.09 10.29 18.56
CA HIS A 186 -8.60 11.37 19.43
C HIS A 186 -9.72 12.16 18.75
N GLU A 187 -9.48 12.60 17.51
CA GLU A 187 -10.35 13.54 16.82
C GLU A 187 -11.67 12.92 16.37
N PHE A 188 -11.68 11.64 15.94
CA PHE A 188 -12.82 11.02 15.29
C PHE A 188 -13.37 9.76 15.98
N LEU A 189 -12.55 9.12 16.84
CA LEU A 189 -12.89 7.85 17.45
C LEU A 189 -13.22 7.95 18.93
N ASN A 190 -12.97 9.10 19.57
CA ASN A 190 -13.17 9.37 20.98
C ASN A 190 -12.33 8.45 21.91
N PHE A 191 -11.06 8.26 21.56
CA PHE A 191 -10.05 7.55 22.36
C PHE A 191 -8.98 8.53 22.80
N PRO A 192 -9.19 9.36 23.86
CA PRO A 192 -8.22 10.36 24.29
C PRO A 192 -6.94 9.74 24.91
N GLU A 193 -6.96 8.47 25.28
CA GLU A 193 -5.82 7.70 25.80
C GLU A 193 -4.97 7.05 24.70
N ALA A 194 -5.40 7.08 23.44
CA ALA A 194 -4.66 6.49 22.35
C ALA A 194 -3.28 7.15 22.19
N PRO A 195 -2.20 6.40 21.97
CA PRO A 195 -0.88 6.97 21.74
C PRO A 195 -0.88 7.92 20.53
N ILE A 196 -0.19 9.06 20.66
CA ILE A 196 0.08 9.96 19.55
C ILE A 196 1.58 10.00 19.29
N PHE A 197 1.96 9.92 18.04
CA PHE A 197 3.35 9.95 17.60
C PHE A 197 3.60 11.14 16.67
N GLU A 198 4.80 11.69 16.72
CA GLU A 198 5.30 12.56 15.66
C GLU A 198 5.51 11.73 14.39
N THR A 199 5.48 12.39 13.24
CA THR A 199 5.45 11.71 11.93
C THR A 199 6.68 10.84 11.67
N GLU A 200 7.90 11.31 11.95
CA GLU A 200 9.12 10.50 11.79
C GLU A 200 9.15 9.32 12.78
N GLU A 201 8.71 9.52 14.02
CA GLU A 201 8.59 8.43 14.99
C GLU A 201 7.56 7.38 14.56
N ALA A 202 6.44 7.79 13.96
CA ALA A 202 5.46 6.87 13.40
C ALA A 202 6.06 6.02 12.26
N GLY A 203 6.88 6.62 11.41
CA GLY A 203 7.61 5.91 10.36
C GLY A 203 8.60 4.89 10.92
N LYS A 204 9.39 5.27 11.93
CA LYS A 204 10.28 4.36 12.61
C LYS A 204 9.53 3.17 13.23
N ARG A 205 8.40 3.43 13.90
CA ARG A 205 7.56 2.38 14.48
C ARG A 205 7.01 1.44 13.41
N LEU A 206 6.63 1.97 12.24
CA LEU A 206 6.21 1.15 11.11
C LEU A 206 7.34 0.20 10.66
N ALA A 207 8.58 0.69 10.57
CA ALA A 207 9.74 -0.15 10.28
C ALA A 207 9.95 -1.24 11.32
N ASP A 208 9.87 -0.90 12.61
CA ASP A 208 10.08 -1.84 13.73
C ASP A 208 8.99 -2.92 13.76
N LEU A 209 7.74 -2.58 13.46
CA LEU A 209 6.63 -3.53 13.35
C LEU A 209 6.77 -4.43 12.12
N ALA A 210 7.03 -3.83 10.97
CA ALA A 210 7.13 -4.57 9.71
C ALA A 210 8.25 -5.61 9.73
N ARG A 211 9.38 -5.30 10.35
CA ARG A 211 10.51 -6.24 10.50
C ARG A 211 10.22 -7.47 11.35
N GLN A 212 9.10 -7.53 12.05
CA GLN A 212 8.69 -8.72 12.81
C GLN A 212 8.08 -9.81 11.92
N TYR A 213 7.74 -9.49 10.68
CA TYR A 213 7.07 -10.38 9.72
C TYR A 213 7.90 -10.56 8.46
N ASP A 214 7.71 -11.68 7.76
CA ASP A 214 8.27 -11.89 6.42
C ASP A 214 7.54 -11.02 5.40
N PHE A 215 6.21 -10.92 5.51
CA PHE A 215 5.35 -10.05 4.71
C PHE A 215 4.49 -9.17 5.61
N SER A 216 4.60 -7.87 5.47
CA SER A 216 3.76 -6.90 6.17
C SER A 216 3.05 -5.99 5.17
N PHE A 217 1.84 -5.63 5.52
CA PHE A 217 1.01 -4.72 4.75
C PHE A 217 0.57 -3.57 5.64
N PHE A 218 0.61 -2.35 5.13
CA PHE A 218 0.03 -1.18 5.80
C PHE A 218 -0.84 -0.42 4.81
N GLU A 219 -2.10 -0.15 5.18
CA GLU A 219 -3.11 0.50 4.36
C GLU A 219 -3.31 1.95 4.80
N TYR A 220 -3.09 2.91 3.87
CA TYR A 220 -3.41 4.32 4.04
C TYR A 220 -4.58 4.70 3.12
N TRP A 221 -5.81 4.62 3.63
CA TRP A 221 -7.04 4.91 2.88
C TRP A 221 -7.43 6.39 2.89
N ALA A 222 -6.82 7.22 3.74
CA ALA A 222 -7.18 8.62 3.89
C ALA A 222 -6.91 9.46 2.63
N SER A 223 -6.01 9.01 1.76
CA SER A 223 -5.71 9.64 0.47
C SER A 223 -6.90 9.60 -0.48
N ASP A 224 -7.54 8.45 -0.65
CA ASP A 224 -8.74 8.33 -1.48
C ASP A 224 -9.91 9.17 -0.93
N TYR A 225 -10.09 9.17 0.39
CA TYR A 225 -11.09 10.03 1.01
C TYR A 225 -10.82 11.52 0.74
N ALA A 226 -9.57 11.98 0.77
CA ALA A 226 -9.21 13.36 0.45
C ALA A 226 -9.49 13.70 -1.02
N GLY A 227 -9.21 12.77 -1.94
CA GLY A 227 -9.55 12.89 -3.35
C GLY A 227 -11.06 13.08 -3.57
N HIS A 228 -11.87 12.21 -2.99
CA HIS A 228 -13.34 12.32 -3.06
C HIS A 228 -13.90 13.61 -2.46
N LYS A 229 -13.21 14.19 -1.47
CA LYS A 229 -13.59 15.49 -0.87
C LYS A 229 -13.14 16.69 -1.68
N GLN A 230 -12.21 16.53 -2.61
CA GLN A 230 -11.61 17.61 -3.40
C GLN A 230 -11.00 18.72 -2.50
N ASP A 231 -10.48 18.35 -1.33
CA ASP A 231 -9.88 19.26 -0.35
C ASP A 231 -8.37 19.34 -0.56
N MET A 232 -7.95 20.29 -1.38
CA MET A 232 -6.54 20.53 -1.69
C MET A 232 -5.71 20.77 -0.41
N GLY A 233 -6.22 21.56 0.53
CA GLY A 233 -5.48 21.85 1.76
C GLY A 233 -5.26 20.62 2.63
N SER A 234 -6.26 19.75 2.74
CA SER A 234 -6.15 18.47 3.46
C SER A 234 -5.21 17.51 2.73
N ALA A 235 -5.37 17.35 1.41
CA ALA A 235 -4.54 16.47 0.60
C ALA A 235 -3.05 16.84 0.67
N VAL A 236 -2.72 18.12 0.52
CA VAL A 236 -1.34 18.63 0.64
C VAL A 236 -0.76 18.30 2.02
N ARG A 237 -1.48 18.64 3.11
CA ARG A 237 -1.00 18.33 4.47
C ARG A 237 -0.83 16.84 4.73
N GLN A 238 -1.68 15.99 4.14
CA GLN A 238 -1.51 14.53 4.25
C GLN A 238 -0.22 14.07 3.58
N MET A 239 0.09 14.58 2.40
CA MET A 239 1.30 14.19 1.65
C MET A 239 2.58 14.73 2.31
N GLU A 240 2.56 15.93 2.83
CA GLU A 240 3.69 16.48 3.59
C GLU A 240 3.96 15.70 4.89
N ARG A 241 2.90 15.26 5.59
CA ARG A 241 3.03 14.34 6.75
C ARG A 241 3.55 12.97 6.31
N PHE A 242 3.05 12.45 5.21
CA PHE A 242 3.50 11.18 4.64
C PHE A 242 5.00 11.23 4.28
N ASP A 243 5.50 12.31 3.71
CA ASP A 243 6.93 12.52 3.42
C ASP A 243 7.80 12.35 4.68
N SER A 244 7.36 12.93 5.79
CA SER A 244 8.04 12.79 7.08
C SER A 244 7.94 11.37 7.67
N VAL A 245 6.79 10.69 7.51
CA VAL A 245 6.64 9.28 7.89
C VAL A 245 7.57 8.41 7.05
N LEU A 246 7.62 8.64 5.74
CA LEU A 246 8.48 7.91 4.82
C LEU A 246 9.97 8.05 5.20
N LYS A 247 10.37 9.25 5.60
CA LYS A 247 11.73 9.48 6.13
C LYS A 247 12.01 8.61 7.34
N GLY A 248 11.16 8.68 8.37
CA GLY A 248 11.32 7.86 9.58
C GLY A 248 11.33 6.36 9.28
N LEU A 249 10.50 5.90 8.34
CA LEU A 249 10.46 4.51 7.89
C LEU A 249 11.79 4.09 7.24
N LEU A 250 12.22 4.80 6.21
CA LEU A 250 13.35 4.37 5.37
C LEU A 250 14.71 4.54 6.07
N GLU A 251 14.87 5.52 6.95
CA GLU A 251 16.08 5.68 7.78
C GLU A 251 16.25 4.56 8.83
N HIS A 252 15.18 3.80 9.10
CA HIS A 252 15.19 2.67 10.04
C HIS A 252 14.95 1.31 9.37
N TRP A 253 14.79 1.29 8.05
CA TRP A 253 14.61 0.06 7.27
C TRP A 253 15.95 -0.55 6.86
N ASP A 254 16.03 -1.89 6.83
CA ASP A 254 17.22 -2.57 6.31
C ASP A 254 17.18 -2.55 4.77
N SER A 255 18.22 -2.05 4.12
CA SER A 255 18.29 -1.99 2.67
C SER A 255 18.31 -3.36 1.97
N ASN A 256 18.65 -4.42 2.69
CA ASN A 256 18.55 -5.80 2.18
C ASN A 256 17.10 -6.33 2.10
N ASP A 257 16.17 -5.59 2.70
CA ASP A 257 14.73 -5.84 2.65
C ASP A 257 14.05 -4.84 1.71
N LEU A 258 12.81 -5.09 1.31
CA LEU A 258 12.09 -4.26 0.35
C LEU A 258 10.91 -3.53 0.98
N VAL A 259 10.83 -2.22 0.80
CA VAL A 259 9.58 -1.47 0.90
C VAL A 259 9.08 -1.23 -0.51
N LEU A 260 7.85 -1.64 -0.78
CA LEU A 260 7.14 -1.25 -2.00
C LEU A 260 5.94 -0.37 -1.65
N LEU A 261 5.75 0.70 -2.43
CA LEU A 261 4.59 1.57 -2.33
C LEU A 261 3.87 1.58 -3.67
N THR A 262 2.56 1.35 -3.64
CA THR A 262 1.70 1.49 -4.81
C THR A 262 0.26 1.79 -4.42
N SER A 263 -0.60 1.96 -5.42
CA SER A 263 -2.03 2.21 -5.31
C SER A 263 -2.81 1.26 -6.24
N ASP A 264 -4.11 1.19 -6.04
CA ASP A 264 -5.04 0.38 -6.84
C ASP A 264 -5.71 1.17 -7.97
N HIS A 265 -5.79 2.49 -7.83
CA HIS A 265 -6.34 3.44 -8.83
C HIS A 265 -5.89 4.86 -8.56
N GLY A 266 -6.16 5.78 -9.48
CA GLY A 266 -6.02 7.20 -9.27
C GLY A 266 -7.29 7.85 -8.73
N ASN A 267 -7.11 8.94 -7.98
CA ASN A 267 -8.16 9.83 -7.47
C ASN A 267 -7.54 11.16 -7.01
N MET A 268 -6.64 11.12 -6.01
CA MET A 268 -6.13 12.30 -5.35
C MET A 268 -5.23 13.17 -6.23
N GLU A 269 -4.64 12.62 -7.29
CA GLU A 269 -3.79 13.36 -8.22
C GLU A 269 -4.57 14.33 -9.12
N ASP A 270 -5.92 14.27 -9.10
CA ASP A 270 -6.79 15.18 -9.86
C ASP A 270 -8.02 15.57 -9.03
N LEU A 271 -7.91 16.64 -8.25
CA LEU A 271 -9.00 17.17 -7.43
C LEU A 271 -10.04 18.00 -8.22
N SER A 272 -9.95 18.05 -9.55
CA SER A 272 -11.01 18.64 -10.38
C SER A 272 -12.26 17.76 -10.44
N THR A 273 -12.13 16.47 -10.09
CA THR A 273 -13.21 15.49 -10.07
C THR A 273 -13.29 14.76 -8.72
N ARG A 274 -14.49 14.24 -8.39
CA ARG A 274 -14.69 13.32 -7.26
C ARG A 274 -14.60 11.85 -7.66
N LYS A 275 -14.42 11.58 -8.95
CA LYS A 275 -14.39 10.21 -9.46
C LYS A 275 -12.96 9.72 -9.52
N HIS A 276 -12.80 8.42 -9.43
CA HIS A 276 -11.51 7.80 -9.75
C HIS A 276 -11.09 8.15 -11.17
N THR A 277 -9.78 8.27 -11.36
CA THR A 277 -9.19 8.59 -12.66
C THR A 277 -8.69 7.33 -13.36
N GLU A 278 -8.36 7.46 -14.63
CA GLU A 278 -7.70 6.41 -15.42
C GLU A 278 -6.17 6.57 -15.45
N ALA A 279 -5.61 7.41 -14.56
CA ALA A 279 -4.18 7.62 -14.46
C ALA A 279 -3.47 6.32 -14.08
N ASP A 280 -2.26 6.14 -14.60
CA ASP A 280 -1.37 5.11 -14.09
C ASP A 280 -1.02 5.41 -12.62
N VAL A 281 -0.75 4.35 -11.85
CA VAL A 281 -0.39 4.48 -10.45
C VAL A 281 1.12 4.34 -10.26
N PRO A 282 1.70 4.94 -9.21
CA PRO A 282 3.12 4.77 -8.91
C PRO A 282 3.41 3.37 -8.40
N LEU A 283 4.53 2.79 -8.84
CA LEU A 283 5.22 1.74 -8.12
C LEU A 283 6.57 2.30 -7.67
N LEU A 284 6.67 2.58 -6.37
CA LEU A 284 7.90 3.01 -5.72
C LEU A 284 8.54 1.84 -4.98
N LEU A 285 9.82 1.63 -5.22
CA LEU A 285 10.60 0.57 -4.59
C LEU A 285 11.77 1.18 -3.82
N PHE A 286 11.97 0.75 -2.58
CA PHE A 286 13.06 1.17 -1.71
C PHE A 286 13.79 -0.06 -1.16
N GLY A 287 15.11 -0.06 -1.21
CA GLY A 287 16.00 -1.16 -0.84
C GLY A 287 17.23 -1.16 -1.73
N GLU A 288 18.07 -2.18 -1.63
CA GLU A 288 19.26 -2.34 -2.49
C GLU A 288 18.89 -2.31 -3.97
N LYS A 289 19.76 -1.69 -4.77
CA LYS A 289 19.51 -1.52 -6.22
C LYS A 289 19.24 -2.85 -6.93
N SER A 290 20.02 -3.86 -6.62
CA SER A 290 19.87 -5.19 -7.22
C SER A 290 18.49 -5.83 -6.92
N ILE A 291 17.97 -5.60 -5.71
CA ILE A 291 16.65 -6.07 -5.30
C ILE A 291 15.56 -5.33 -6.08
N ARG A 292 15.66 -4.00 -6.16
CA ARG A 292 14.70 -3.16 -6.88
C ARG A 292 14.66 -3.45 -8.38
N ASP A 293 15.85 -3.64 -9.00
CA ASP A 293 15.98 -3.96 -10.42
C ASP A 293 15.33 -5.33 -10.73
N GLU A 294 15.59 -6.34 -9.90
CA GLU A 294 15.00 -7.68 -10.08
C GLU A 294 13.49 -7.67 -9.83
N PHE A 295 13.03 -6.93 -8.82
CA PHE A 295 11.61 -6.86 -8.45
C PHE A 295 10.80 -6.12 -9.53
N GLY A 296 11.26 -4.95 -9.98
CA GLY A 296 10.49 -4.05 -10.84
C GLY A 296 10.53 -4.37 -12.34
N LYS A 297 11.48 -5.19 -12.80
CA LYS A 297 11.81 -5.34 -14.24
C LYS A 297 10.64 -5.75 -15.14
N ASP A 298 9.73 -6.57 -14.65
CA ASP A 298 8.64 -7.17 -15.43
C ASP A 298 7.25 -6.64 -15.06
N ILE A 299 7.16 -5.72 -14.08
CA ILE A 299 5.88 -5.17 -13.63
C ILE A 299 5.45 -4.04 -14.58
N ARG A 300 4.27 -4.19 -15.19
CA ARG A 300 3.68 -3.21 -16.13
C ARG A 300 2.29 -2.75 -15.69
N ASP A 301 1.63 -3.56 -14.87
CA ASP A 301 0.31 -3.32 -14.31
C ASP A 301 0.19 -3.97 -12.92
N LEU A 302 -0.97 -3.86 -12.28
CA LEU A 302 -1.19 -4.35 -10.92
C LEU A 302 -1.01 -5.88 -10.80
N THR A 303 -1.21 -6.66 -11.87
CA THR A 303 -1.11 -8.13 -11.82
C THR A 303 0.32 -8.61 -11.57
N GLY A 304 1.32 -7.79 -11.87
CA GLY A 304 2.73 -8.13 -11.66
C GLY A 304 3.18 -8.06 -10.19
N ILE A 305 2.43 -7.37 -9.31
CA ILE A 305 2.84 -7.10 -7.93
C ILE A 305 2.89 -8.38 -7.08
N ALA A 306 1.78 -9.12 -7.02
CA ALA A 306 1.73 -10.32 -6.16
C ALA A 306 2.76 -11.38 -6.56
N PRO A 307 2.92 -11.75 -7.85
CA PRO A 307 3.97 -12.69 -8.25
C PRO A 307 5.39 -12.23 -7.91
N ALA A 308 5.67 -10.92 -8.01
CA ALA A 308 6.98 -10.37 -7.64
C ALA A 308 7.23 -10.48 -6.12
N ILE A 309 6.21 -10.20 -5.29
CA ILE A 309 6.28 -10.39 -3.83
C ILE A 309 6.48 -11.86 -3.49
N GLU A 310 5.71 -12.78 -4.07
CA GLU A 310 5.86 -14.22 -3.86
C GLU A 310 7.29 -14.69 -4.16
N LYS A 311 7.85 -14.25 -5.29
CA LYS A 311 9.23 -14.53 -5.66
C LYS A 311 10.22 -13.97 -4.63
N GLY A 312 10.04 -12.71 -4.21
CA GLY A 312 10.90 -12.06 -3.21
C GLY A 312 10.88 -12.76 -1.86
N LEU A 313 9.72 -13.28 -1.46
CA LEU A 313 9.55 -14.10 -0.26
C LEU A 313 10.06 -15.54 -0.42
N GLY A 314 10.48 -15.95 -1.62
CA GLY A 314 10.88 -17.34 -1.89
C GLY A 314 9.72 -18.33 -1.86
N ILE A 315 8.50 -17.86 -2.07
CA ILE A 315 7.31 -18.72 -2.22
C ILE A 315 7.37 -19.34 -3.62
N ARG A 316 7.37 -20.67 -3.68
CA ARG A 316 7.37 -21.42 -4.94
C ARG A 316 5.92 -21.68 -5.36
N ASN A 317 5.59 -21.32 -6.60
CA ASN A 317 4.34 -21.72 -7.24
C ASN A 317 4.33 -23.20 -7.61
#